data_9dbe5080eb32020bb0ec94cc26649b96
#
_entry.id   9dbe5080eb32020bb0ec94cc26649b96
#
_cell.length_a   1.000
_cell.length_b   1.000
_cell.length_c   1.000
_cell.angle_alpha   90.00
_cell.angle_beta   90.00
_cell.angle_gamma   90.00
#
_symmetry.space_group_name_H-M   'P 1'
#
loop_
_entity.id
_entity.type
_entity.pdbx_description
1 polymer ?
#
loop_
_entity_poly.entity_id
_entity_poly.type
_entity_poly.pdbx_seq_one_letter_code
_entity_poly.pdbx_strand_id
1 'polypeptide(L)'
;RDAGVPIVGDDIKSQVGATITHRVLARLFEDRGVRLDRTYQLNVGGNMDFMNMLQRSRLESKKISKTRAVTSVVPHEMDPHNVHIGPSDYVAWLDDRKFAFVRLEGTTFGDVPLSLEYKLQVWDSPNSAGIVIDAVRAAKIALDRHLAGPILAPSSYFMKSPAVQHEDGEARRLVEEFIKGNVEGTEEQLDADVAAAKAAGKDVWKA
;
A
#
# COMPACT_ATOMS: atom_id res chain seq x y z
N ARG A 1 20.81 -0.02 -9.11
CA ARG A 1 21.53 1.16 -9.61
C ARG A 1 22.75 0.74 -10.42
N ASP A 2 23.65 -0.02 -9.83
CA ASP A 2 24.90 -0.47 -10.47
C ASP A 2 24.69 -1.27 -11.76
N ALA A 3 23.55 -1.92 -11.91
CA ALA A 3 23.18 -2.66 -13.11
C ALA A 3 22.55 -1.77 -14.22
N GLY A 4 22.32 -0.50 -13.97
CA GLY A 4 21.67 0.43 -14.91
C GLY A 4 20.23 0.09 -15.24
N VAL A 5 19.50 -0.61 -14.33
CA VAL A 5 18.14 -1.09 -14.55
C VAL A 5 17.16 -0.37 -13.61
N PRO A 6 16.02 0.16 -14.12
CA PRO A 6 14.99 0.71 -13.27
C PRO A 6 14.22 -0.42 -12.55
N ILE A 7 13.81 -0.16 -11.31
CA ILE A 7 13.04 -1.08 -10.48
C ILE A 7 11.77 -0.40 -10.01
N VAL A 8 10.62 -1.00 -10.29
CA VAL A 8 9.34 -0.63 -9.70
C VAL A 8 8.92 -1.78 -8.77
N GLY A 9 8.98 -1.56 -7.48
CA GLY A 9 8.77 -2.57 -6.42
C GLY A 9 8.50 -1.89 -5.06
N ASP A 10 8.04 -2.59 -4.04
CA ASP A 10 7.90 -4.02 -3.83
C ASP A 10 6.44 -4.40 -3.47
N ASP A 11 6.02 -5.65 -3.72
CA ASP A 11 4.70 -6.24 -3.43
C ASP A 11 3.53 -5.47 -4.07
N ILE A 12 3.14 -5.89 -5.28
CA ILE A 12 2.15 -5.20 -6.12
C ILE A 12 0.77 -5.07 -5.45
N LYS A 13 0.16 -3.90 -5.59
CA LYS A 13 -1.25 -3.67 -5.22
C LYS A 13 -2.18 -4.27 -6.27
N SER A 14 -3.47 -4.35 -5.93
CA SER A 14 -4.56 -4.61 -6.89
C SER A 14 -5.27 -3.29 -7.22
N GLN A 15 -6.12 -3.26 -8.26
CA GLN A 15 -6.91 -2.06 -8.59
C GLN A 15 -7.82 -1.65 -7.43
N VAL A 16 -8.65 -2.59 -6.96
CA VAL A 16 -9.45 -2.43 -5.74
C VAL A 16 -9.18 -3.64 -4.85
N GLY A 17 -8.23 -3.52 -3.94
CA GLY A 17 -7.84 -4.59 -3.03
C GLY A 17 -8.15 -4.25 -1.58
N ALA A 18 -8.08 -5.26 -0.72
CA ALA A 18 -8.36 -5.10 0.70
C ALA A 18 -7.44 -4.08 1.37
N THR A 19 -6.16 -4.04 0.99
CA THR A 19 -5.22 -3.05 1.55
C THR A 19 -5.60 -1.62 1.18
N ILE A 20 -5.97 -1.37 -0.08
CA ILE A 20 -6.38 -0.04 -0.56
C ILE A 20 -7.64 0.42 0.15
N THR A 21 -8.68 -0.42 0.15
CA THR A 21 -9.95 -0.08 0.78
C THR A 21 -9.80 0.12 2.29
N HIS A 22 -8.98 -0.69 2.95
CA HIS A 22 -8.68 -0.55 4.37
C HIS A 22 -7.97 0.79 4.68
N ARG A 23 -6.95 1.17 3.88
CA ARG A 23 -6.25 2.47 3.99
C ARG A 23 -7.20 3.64 3.82
N VAL A 24 -8.04 3.61 2.78
CA VAL A 24 -9.01 4.69 2.50
C VAL A 24 -9.98 4.85 3.67
N LEU A 25 -10.45 3.75 4.26
CA LEU A 25 -11.36 3.81 5.39
C LEU A 25 -10.66 4.23 6.69
N ALA A 26 -9.42 3.78 6.93
CA ALA A 26 -8.62 4.29 8.05
C ALA A 26 -8.37 5.79 7.92
N ARG A 27 -8.06 6.27 6.71
CA ARG A 27 -7.92 7.70 6.43
C ARG A 27 -9.24 8.46 6.60
N LEU A 28 -10.37 7.87 6.21
CA LEU A 28 -11.69 8.47 6.41
C LEU A 28 -11.97 8.73 7.90
N PHE A 29 -11.59 7.80 8.79
CA PHE A 29 -11.71 8.00 10.24
C PHE A 29 -10.94 9.24 10.66
N GLU A 30 -9.68 9.35 10.25
CA GLU A 30 -8.81 10.49 10.55
C GLU A 30 -9.38 11.80 10.01
N ASP A 31 -9.73 11.85 8.72
CA ASP A 31 -10.26 13.04 8.06
C ASP A 31 -11.58 13.52 8.68
N ARG A 32 -12.28 12.64 9.39
CA ARG A 32 -13.53 12.96 10.11
C ARG A 32 -13.34 13.15 11.61
N GLY A 33 -12.09 13.18 12.11
CA GLY A 33 -11.79 13.35 13.52
C GLY A 33 -12.22 12.16 14.39
N VAL A 34 -12.30 10.97 13.82
CA VAL A 34 -12.58 9.73 14.55
C VAL A 34 -11.24 9.05 14.83
N ARG A 35 -10.90 8.88 16.11
CA ARG A 35 -9.69 8.15 16.48
C ARG A 35 -9.88 6.68 16.16
N LEU A 36 -9.02 6.11 15.32
CA LEU A 36 -9.00 4.68 15.06
C LEU A 36 -8.33 3.96 16.23
N ASP A 37 -9.08 3.15 16.97
CA ASP A 37 -8.59 2.47 18.17
C ASP A 37 -8.07 1.07 17.87
N ARG A 38 -8.77 0.32 17.00
CA ARG A 38 -8.37 -1.04 16.61
C ARG A 38 -8.97 -1.45 15.27
N THR A 39 -8.27 -2.35 14.61
CA THR A 39 -8.71 -2.83 13.30
C THR A 39 -8.20 -4.24 13.00
N TYR A 40 -8.99 -4.98 12.22
CA TYR A 40 -8.50 -6.21 11.62
C TYR A 40 -8.87 -6.32 10.15
N GLN A 41 -8.06 -7.10 9.42
CA GLN A 41 -8.34 -7.56 8.08
C GLN A 41 -8.03 -9.05 7.99
N LEU A 42 -9.03 -9.85 7.66
CA LEU A 42 -8.92 -11.28 7.42
C LEU A 42 -9.14 -11.55 5.94
N ASN A 43 -8.30 -12.39 5.35
CA ASN A 43 -8.39 -12.71 3.93
C ASN A 43 -8.47 -14.23 3.74
N VAL A 44 -9.34 -14.67 2.85
CA VAL A 44 -9.43 -16.05 2.40
C VAL A 44 -9.48 -16.08 0.88
N GLY A 45 -8.78 -17.02 0.27
CA GLY A 45 -8.72 -17.17 -1.18
C GLY A 45 -8.36 -18.57 -1.62
N GLY A 46 -8.50 -18.86 -2.91
CA GLY A 46 -8.28 -20.19 -3.46
C GLY A 46 -7.12 -20.26 -4.48
N ASN A 47 -6.43 -19.16 -4.76
CA ASN A 47 -5.30 -19.18 -5.70
C ASN A 47 -4.00 -19.64 -5.05
N MET A 48 -2.96 -19.80 -5.88
CA MET A 48 -1.66 -20.29 -5.45
C MET A 48 -0.94 -19.36 -4.46
N ASP A 49 -1.23 -18.07 -4.47
CA ASP A 49 -0.66 -17.13 -3.49
C ASP A 49 -1.15 -17.45 -2.08
N PHE A 50 -2.45 -17.74 -1.93
CA PHE A 50 -3.02 -18.19 -0.65
C PHE A 50 -2.49 -19.55 -0.22
N MET A 51 -2.36 -20.50 -1.15
CA MET A 51 -1.77 -21.80 -0.85
C MET A 51 -0.31 -21.67 -0.38
N ASN A 52 0.48 -20.83 -1.04
CA ASN A 52 1.87 -20.58 -0.66
C ASN A 52 1.99 -19.91 0.73
N MET A 53 1.00 -19.12 1.13
CA MET A 53 0.96 -18.45 2.43
C MET A 53 0.66 -19.38 3.60
N LEU A 54 0.28 -20.64 3.37
CA LEU A 54 0.22 -21.67 4.42
C LEU A 54 1.61 -22.00 4.98
N GLN A 55 2.68 -21.68 4.28
CA GLN A 55 4.06 -21.82 4.79
C GLN A 55 4.41 -20.62 5.69
N ARG A 56 4.59 -20.86 6.98
CA ARG A 56 4.81 -19.83 8.01
C ARG A 56 5.95 -18.85 7.71
N SER A 57 7.03 -19.29 7.08
CA SER A 57 8.18 -18.43 6.74
C SER A 57 7.86 -17.34 5.71
N ARG A 58 6.82 -17.51 4.91
CA ARG A 58 6.36 -16.53 3.91
C ARG A 58 5.30 -15.59 4.44
N LEU A 59 4.68 -15.93 5.57
CA LEU A 59 3.64 -15.15 6.23
C LEU A 59 4.18 -13.83 6.82
N GLU A 60 5.37 -13.84 7.41
CA GLU A 60 5.90 -12.71 8.18
C GLU A 60 6.13 -11.47 7.32
N SER A 61 6.80 -11.60 6.17
CA SER A 61 7.08 -10.46 5.29
C SER A 61 5.81 -9.83 4.73
N LYS A 62 4.82 -10.65 4.34
CA LYS A 62 3.52 -10.16 3.84
C LYS A 62 2.66 -9.53 4.94
N LYS A 63 2.78 -10.01 6.18
CA LYS A 63 2.11 -9.40 7.33
C LYS A 63 2.66 -8.01 7.61
N ILE A 64 3.98 -7.87 7.61
CA ILE A 64 4.65 -6.59 7.85
C ILE A 64 4.26 -5.56 6.80
N SER A 65 4.34 -5.91 5.50
CA SER A 65 4.03 -4.97 4.42
C SER A 65 2.58 -4.49 4.44
N LYS A 66 1.62 -5.39 4.69
CA LYS A 66 0.20 -5.06 4.77
C LYS A 66 -0.12 -4.20 6.00
N THR A 67 0.48 -4.52 7.16
CA THR A 67 0.28 -3.74 8.39
C THR A 67 0.80 -2.33 8.22
N ARG A 68 2.04 -2.17 7.72
CA ARG A 68 2.62 -0.85 7.44
C ARG A 68 1.78 -0.02 6.47
N ALA A 69 1.25 -0.66 5.43
CA ALA A 69 0.40 0.03 4.46
C ALA A 69 -0.84 0.66 5.10
N VAL A 70 -1.44 0.03 6.11
CA VAL A 70 -2.63 0.57 6.81
C VAL A 70 -2.24 1.54 7.90
N THR A 71 -1.26 1.21 8.74
CA THR A 71 -0.87 2.08 9.88
C THR A 71 -0.19 3.37 9.43
N SER A 72 0.38 3.41 8.22
CA SER A 72 1.02 4.62 7.68
C SER A 72 0.06 5.80 7.43
N VAL A 73 -1.25 5.57 7.41
CA VAL A 73 -2.25 6.63 7.23
C VAL A 73 -2.90 7.07 8.54
N VAL A 74 -2.49 6.48 9.66
CA VAL A 74 -2.96 6.81 11.00
C VAL A 74 -1.88 7.64 11.70
N PRO A 75 -2.18 8.86 12.20
CA PRO A 75 -1.18 9.79 12.72
C PRO A 75 -0.68 9.44 14.13
N HIS A 76 -1.36 8.55 14.83
CA HIS A 76 -0.98 8.11 16.17
C HIS A 76 -0.44 6.68 16.15
N GLU A 77 0.43 6.37 17.08
CA GLU A 77 0.93 5.01 17.27
C GLU A 77 -0.19 4.10 17.77
N MET A 78 -0.40 3.00 17.07
CA MET A 78 -1.37 1.98 17.46
C MET A 78 -0.66 0.84 18.17
N ASP A 79 -1.26 0.37 19.29
CA ASP A 79 -0.78 -0.85 19.94
C ASP A 79 -0.80 -2.01 18.93
N PRO A 80 0.30 -2.75 18.76
CA PRO A 80 0.38 -3.90 17.86
C PRO A 80 -0.69 -4.97 18.10
N HIS A 81 -1.21 -5.09 19.33
CA HIS A 81 -2.31 -5.99 19.66
C HIS A 81 -3.67 -5.52 19.11
N ASN A 82 -3.79 -4.24 18.80
CA ASN A 82 -5.01 -3.64 18.25
C ASN A 82 -5.04 -3.64 16.72
N VAL A 83 -3.99 -4.13 16.06
CA VAL A 83 -3.90 -4.20 14.61
C VAL A 83 -3.64 -5.64 14.17
N HIS A 84 -4.60 -6.25 13.48
CA HIS A 84 -4.42 -7.59 12.91
C HIS A 84 -4.68 -7.57 11.41
N ILE A 85 -3.64 -7.69 10.60
CA ILE A 85 -3.74 -7.72 9.14
C ILE A 85 -2.98 -8.95 8.65
N GLY A 86 -3.70 -9.87 8.05
CA GLY A 86 -3.06 -11.09 7.59
C GLY A 86 -3.84 -11.85 6.54
N PRO A 87 -3.14 -12.74 5.81
CA PRO A 87 -3.80 -13.86 5.18
C PRO A 87 -4.39 -14.73 6.29
N SER A 88 -5.57 -15.25 6.08
CA SER A 88 -6.25 -16.04 7.08
C SER A 88 -6.28 -17.50 6.71
N ASP A 89 -6.68 -17.84 5.46
CA ASP A 89 -6.83 -19.23 5.08
C ASP A 89 -6.86 -19.44 3.56
N TYR A 90 -6.70 -20.72 3.17
CA TYR A 90 -6.78 -21.20 1.81
C TYR A 90 -7.96 -22.15 1.65
N VAL A 91 -8.82 -21.89 0.68
CA VAL A 91 -9.96 -22.71 0.32
C VAL A 91 -9.91 -23.00 -1.19
N ALA A 92 -9.47 -24.21 -1.54
CA ALA A 92 -9.18 -24.60 -2.93
C ALA A 92 -10.32 -24.33 -3.92
N TRP A 93 -11.57 -24.62 -3.57
CA TRP A 93 -12.72 -24.43 -4.46
C TRP A 93 -13.11 -22.97 -4.70
N LEU A 94 -12.48 -22.01 -4.02
CA LEU A 94 -12.62 -20.59 -4.35
C LEU A 94 -11.91 -20.22 -5.65
N ASP A 95 -11.00 -21.06 -6.12
CA ASP A 95 -10.17 -20.80 -7.30
C ASP A 95 -9.46 -19.43 -7.19
N ASP A 96 -9.61 -18.55 -8.15
CA ASP A 96 -9.01 -17.22 -8.11
C ASP A 96 -9.81 -16.18 -7.30
N ARG A 97 -10.91 -16.58 -6.69
CA ARG A 97 -11.70 -15.68 -5.83
C ARG A 97 -11.00 -15.43 -4.51
N LYS A 98 -11.08 -14.18 -4.08
CA LYS A 98 -10.57 -13.72 -2.80
C LYS A 98 -11.63 -12.93 -2.06
N PHE A 99 -11.76 -13.21 -0.79
CA PHE A 99 -12.59 -12.47 0.12
C PHE A 99 -11.73 -11.76 1.16
N ALA A 100 -12.10 -10.54 1.50
CA ALA A 100 -11.55 -9.82 2.64
C ALA A 100 -12.68 -9.39 3.56
N PHE A 101 -12.48 -9.61 4.84
CA PHE A 101 -13.36 -9.15 5.92
C PHE A 101 -12.59 -8.13 6.72
N VAL A 102 -13.09 -6.92 6.80
CA VAL A 102 -12.40 -5.82 7.46
C VAL A 102 -13.33 -5.15 8.46
N ARG A 103 -12.78 -4.89 9.65
CA ARG A 103 -13.43 -4.13 10.69
C ARG A 103 -12.51 -3.04 11.20
N LEU A 104 -13.07 -1.85 11.36
CA LEU A 104 -12.44 -0.71 12.01
C LEU A 104 -13.31 -0.30 13.20
N GLU A 105 -12.69 -0.09 14.34
CA GLU A 105 -13.35 0.42 15.54
C GLU A 105 -12.64 1.69 15.99
N GLY A 106 -13.41 2.68 16.34
CA GLY A 106 -12.89 3.98 16.76
C GLY A 106 -13.81 4.71 17.71
N THR A 107 -13.31 5.85 18.17
CA THR A 107 -13.99 6.72 19.12
C THR A 107 -14.32 8.03 18.45
N THR A 108 -15.59 8.41 18.52
CA THR A 108 -16.15 9.67 18.00
C THR A 108 -16.26 10.71 19.11
N PHE A 109 -16.88 11.85 18.77
CA PHE A 109 -17.18 12.92 19.74
C PHE A 109 -17.95 12.39 20.95
N GLY A 110 -17.55 12.85 22.14
CA GLY A 110 -18.17 12.43 23.40
C GLY A 110 -17.82 11.00 23.84
N ASP A 111 -16.69 10.49 23.38
CA ASP A 111 -16.19 9.13 23.66
C ASP A 111 -17.15 8.02 23.24
N VAL A 112 -18.00 8.30 22.25
CA VAL A 112 -18.95 7.32 21.71
C VAL A 112 -18.25 6.36 20.75
N PRO A 113 -18.39 5.02 20.93
CA PRO A 113 -17.79 4.05 20.04
C PRO A 113 -18.47 4.03 18.67
N LEU A 114 -17.65 3.84 17.63
CA LEU A 114 -18.08 3.64 16.25
C LEU A 114 -17.40 2.40 15.68
N SER A 115 -18.14 1.60 14.95
CA SER A 115 -17.56 0.50 14.19
C SER A 115 -18.05 0.49 12.75
N LEU A 116 -17.15 0.11 11.85
CA LEU A 116 -17.41 -0.09 10.44
C LEU A 116 -16.93 -1.46 10.03
N GLU A 117 -17.78 -2.21 9.35
CA GLU A 117 -17.43 -3.51 8.77
C GLU A 117 -17.74 -3.51 7.28
N TYR A 118 -16.87 -4.17 6.51
CA TYR A 118 -17.18 -4.47 5.11
C TYR A 118 -16.60 -5.81 4.69
N LYS A 119 -17.20 -6.36 3.65
CA LYS A 119 -16.72 -7.54 2.95
C LYS A 119 -16.41 -7.15 1.50
N LEU A 120 -15.21 -7.47 1.06
CA LEU A 120 -14.79 -7.34 -0.34
C LEU A 120 -14.68 -8.73 -0.95
N GLN A 121 -15.20 -8.90 -2.16
CA GLN A 121 -14.98 -10.06 -3.01
C GLN A 121 -14.41 -9.62 -4.35
N VAL A 122 -13.32 -10.24 -4.77
CA VAL A 122 -12.68 -9.97 -6.06
C VAL A 122 -12.22 -11.26 -6.73
N TRP A 123 -12.02 -11.21 -8.05
CA TRP A 123 -11.16 -12.12 -8.77
C TRP A 123 -9.75 -11.55 -8.70
N ASP A 124 -8.85 -12.22 -7.98
CA ASP A 124 -7.57 -11.63 -7.54
C ASP A 124 -6.62 -11.35 -8.72
N SER A 125 -6.49 -12.31 -9.64
CA SER A 125 -5.57 -12.19 -10.78
C SER A 125 -5.95 -11.06 -11.75
N PRO A 126 -7.18 -10.95 -12.27
CA PRO A 126 -7.57 -9.82 -13.12
C PRO A 126 -7.49 -8.48 -12.40
N ASN A 127 -7.84 -8.46 -11.11
CA ASN A 127 -7.78 -7.25 -10.28
C ASN A 127 -6.34 -6.75 -10.07
N SER A 128 -5.36 -7.65 -10.07
CA SER A 128 -3.94 -7.31 -9.99
C SER A 128 -3.35 -7.00 -11.37
N ALA A 129 -3.82 -7.66 -12.42
CA ALA A 129 -3.27 -7.55 -13.78
C ALA A 129 -3.26 -6.10 -14.30
N GLY A 130 -4.32 -5.32 -14.02
CA GLY A 130 -4.37 -3.91 -14.41
C GLY A 130 -3.22 -3.08 -13.83
N ILE A 131 -2.90 -3.29 -12.56
CA ILE A 131 -1.78 -2.60 -11.90
C ILE A 131 -0.43 -3.13 -12.40
N VAL A 132 -0.31 -4.43 -12.65
CA VAL A 132 0.91 -5.02 -13.23
C VAL A 132 1.22 -4.39 -14.59
N ILE A 133 0.20 -4.23 -15.45
CA ILE A 133 0.36 -3.59 -16.76
C ILE A 133 0.88 -2.17 -16.61
N ASP A 134 0.30 -1.38 -15.69
CA ASP A 134 0.73 -0.01 -15.47
C ASP A 134 2.13 0.07 -14.84
N ALA A 135 2.47 -0.83 -13.93
CA ALA A 135 3.82 -0.92 -13.38
C ALA A 135 4.86 -1.26 -14.46
N VAL A 136 4.55 -2.19 -15.38
CA VAL A 136 5.40 -2.52 -16.53
C VAL A 136 5.56 -1.32 -17.48
N ARG A 137 4.48 -0.59 -17.75
CA ARG A 137 4.52 0.63 -18.56
C ARG A 137 5.38 1.71 -17.91
N ALA A 138 5.26 1.89 -16.60
CA ALA A 138 6.10 2.84 -15.85
C ALA A 138 7.58 2.43 -15.88
N ALA A 139 7.88 1.15 -15.70
CA ALA A 139 9.24 0.62 -15.84
C ALA A 139 9.80 0.83 -17.25
N LYS A 140 8.97 0.66 -18.29
CA LYS A 140 9.36 0.92 -19.68
C LYS A 140 9.68 2.41 -19.91
N ILE A 141 8.85 3.31 -19.38
CA ILE A 141 9.10 4.76 -19.44
C ILE A 141 10.44 5.09 -18.78
N ALA A 142 10.70 4.53 -17.58
CA ALA A 142 11.96 4.74 -16.90
C ALA A 142 13.16 4.23 -17.70
N LEU A 143 13.01 3.05 -18.31
CA LEU A 143 14.06 2.46 -19.17
C LEU A 143 14.36 3.34 -20.40
N ASP A 144 13.32 3.86 -21.06
CA ASP A 144 13.45 4.74 -22.23
C ASP A 144 14.11 6.10 -21.88
N ARG A 145 13.98 6.52 -20.62
CA ARG A 145 14.61 7.71 -20.07
C ARG A 145 16.00 7.44 -19.47
N HIS A 146 16.51 6.22 -19.59
CA HIS A 146 17.79 5.81 -19.02
C HIS A 146 17.88 5.99 -17.48
N LEU A 147 16.74 5.94 -16.78
CA LEU A 147 16.71 5.97 -15.33
C LEU A 147 17.14 4.60 -14.78
N ALA A 148 17.78 4.59 -13.62
CA ALA A 148 18.28 3.38 -12.98
C ALA A 148 18.02 3.38 -11.47
N GLY A 149 17.88 2.18 -10.89
CA GLY A 149 17.57 2.01 -9.48
C GLY A 149 16.08 2.09 -9.16
N PRO A 150 15.70 2.31 -7.90
CA PRO A 150 14.30 2.41 -7.49
C PRO A 150 13.62 3.63 -8.13
N ILE A 151 12.49 3.41 -8.79
CA ILE A 151 11.65 4.47 -9.32
C ILE A 151 10.52 4.71 -8.32
N LEU A 152 10.67 5.72 -7.49
CA LEU A 152 9.89 5.92 -6.27
C LEU A 152 8.44 6.32 -6.55
N ALA A 153 8.20 7.22 -7.53
CA ALA A 153 6.86 7.70 -7.84
C ALA A 153 5.92 6.55 -8.25
N PRO A 154 6.22 5.73 -9.28
CA PRO A 154 5.43 4.55 -9.59
C PRO A 154 5.36 3.53 -8.45
N SER A 155 6.47 3.29 -7.74
CA SER A 155 6.50 2.33 -6.66
C SER A 155 5.55 2.72 -5.53
N SER A 156 5.50 3.99 -5.14
CA SER A 156 4.61 4.47 -4.06
C SER A 156 3.13 4.26 -4.38
N TYR A 157 2.76 4.34 -5.65
CA TYR A 157 1.37 4.16 -6.07
C TYR A 157 1.01 2.70 -6.31
N PHE A 158 1.87 1.95 -7.03
CA PHE A 158 1.56 0.59 -7.47
C PHE A 158 1.92 -0.49 -6.45
N MET A 159 2.80 -0.22 -5.48
CA MET A 159 3.33 -1.23 -4.56
C MET A 159 2.84 -1.04 -3.14
N LYS A 160 2.71 -2.15 -2.39
CA LYS A 160 2.28 -2.12 -0.97
C LYS A 160 3.41 -1.71 -0.03
N SER A 161 4.65 -2.04 -0.40
CA SER A 161 5.85 -1.78 0.40
C SER A 161 6.92 -1.04 -0.43
N PRO A 162 6.60 0.16 -0.94
CA PRO A 162 7.57 0.95 -1.67
C PRO A 162 8.68 1.44 -0.75
N ALA A 163 9.82 1.81 -1.32
CA ALA A 163 10.92 2.41 -0.57
C ALA A 163 10.50 3.71 0.15
N VAL A 164 9.57 4.46 -0.47
CA VAL A 164 8.96 5.65 0.13
C VAL A 164 7.46 5.54 0.03
N GLN A 165 6.79 5.65 1.18
CA GLN A 165 5.34 5.59 1.26
C GLN A 165 4.76 7.01 1.21
N HIS A 166 3.89 7.27 0.24
CA HIS A 166 3.09 8.49 0.16
C HIS A 166 1.62 8.21 0.47
N GLU A 167 0.87 9.27 0.76
CA GLU A 167 -0.59 9.19 0.73
C GLU A 167 -1.08 8.85 -0.68
N ASP A 168 -2.21 8.15 -0.81
CA ASP A 168 -2.65 7.61 -2.10
C ASP A 168 -2.92 8.72 -3.15
N GLY A 169 -3.44 9.88 -2.71
CA GLY A 169 -3.64 11.05 -3.59
C GLY A 169 -2.33 11.63 -4.10
N GLU A 170 -1.35 11.78 -3.22
CA GLU A 170 -0.02 12.28 -3.59
C GLU A 170 0.74 11.26 -4.44
N ALA A 171 0.70 9.98 -4.09
CA ALA A 171 1.30 8.92 -4.90
C ALA A 171 0.74 8.92 -6.33
N ARG A 172 -0.58 9.07 -6.50
CA ARG A 172 -1.21 9.22 -7.82
C ARG A 172 -0.69 10.44 -8.56
N ARG A 173 -0.66 11.60 -7.92
CA ARG A 173 -0.14 12.84 -8.52
C ARG A 173 1.30 12.67 -9.01
N LEU A 174 2.16 12.07 -8.20
CA LEU A 174 3.55 11.80 -8.54
C LEU A 174 3.70 10.88 -9.77
N VAL A 175 2.86 9.85 -9.89
CA VAL A 175 2.86 8.99 -11.08
C VAL A 175 2.43 9.76 -12.32
N GLU A 176 1.41 10.61 -12.23
CA GLU A 176 0.97 11.44 -13.35
C GLU A 176 2.08 12.40 -13.79
N GLU A 177 2.79 13.03 -12.85
CA GLU A 177 3.92 13.90 -13.14
C GLU A 177 5.12 13.13 -13.71
N PHE A 178 5.38 11.92 -13.21
CA PHE A 178 6.37 11.01 -13.77
C PHE A 178 6.05 10.67 -15.24
N ILE A 179 4.80 10.33 -15.54
CA ILE A 179 4.38 10.02 -16.93
C ILE A 179 4.60 11.21 -17.85
N LYS A 180 4.29 12.42 -17.40
CA LYS A 180 4.51 13.68 -18.17
C LYS A 180 5.99 14.04 -18.33
N GLY A 181 6.88 13.48 -17.53
CA GLY A 181 8.31 13.81 -17.51
C GLY A 181 8.68 15.00 -16.63
N ASN A 182 7.77 15.45 -15.77
CA ASN A 182 8.02 16.55 -14.84
C ASN A 182 8.83 16.12 -13.62
N VAL A 183 8.82 14.84 -13.29
CA VAL A 183 9.63 14.22 -12.23
C VAL A 183 10.27 12.94 -12.75
N GLU A 184 11.50 12.67 -12.34
CA GLU A 184 12.18 11.41 -12.64
C GLU A 184 11.76 10.30 -11.67
N GLY A 185 11.32 10.67 -10.46
CA GLY A 185 10.90 9.75 -9.42
C GLY A 185 12.03 8.86 -8.89
N THR A 186 13.28 9.33 -8.96
CA THR A 186 14.46 8.64 -8.49
C THR A 186 14.80 9.01 -7.04
N GLU A 187 15.70 8.24 -6.43
CA GLU A 187 16.19 8.51 -5.06
C GLU A 187 16.90 9.84 -4.96
N GLU A 188 17.68 10.24 -5.98
CA GLU A 188 18.39 11.53 -6.02
C GLU A 188 17.43 12.70 -5.99
N GLN A 189 16.33 12.62 -6.74
CA GLN A 189 15.31 13.65 -6.71
C GLN A 189 14.63 13.68 -5.34
N LEU A 190 14.36 12.53 -4.73
CA LEU A 190 13.77 12.47 -3.39
C LEU A 190 14.68 13.11 -2.35
N ASP A 191 15.98 12.82 -2.38
CA ASP A 191 16.94 13.41 -1.45
C ASP A 191 16.98 14.93 -1.58
N ALA A 192 16.90 15.44 -2.81
CA ALA A 192 16.81 16.87 -3.08
C ALA A 192 15.50 17.48 -2.54
N ASP A 193 14.38 16.81 -2.77
CA ASP A 193 13.06 17.23 -2.30
C ASP A 193 12.97 17.18 -0.77
N VAL A 194 13.53 16.16 -0.14
CA VAL A 194 13.64 16.03 1.33
C VAL A 194 14.53 17.13 1.90
N ALA A 195 15.66 17.42 1.28
CA ALA A 195 16.53 18.50 1.71
C ALA A 195 15.85 19.88 1.61
N ALA A 196 15.14 20.12 0.50
CA ALA A 196 14.37 21.34 0.29
C ALA A 196 13.22 21.49 1.28
N ALA A 197 12.50 20.40 1.59
CA ALA A 197 11.41 20.41 2.57
C ALA A 197 11.92 20.68 3.99
N LYS A 198 13.06 20.08 4.38
CA LYS A 198 13.73 20.36 5.67
C LYS A 198 14.16 21.81 5.78
N ALA A 199 14.75 22.37 4.71
CA ALA A 199 15.15 23.77 4.68
C ALA A 199 13.96 24.73 4.79
N ALA A 200 12.78 24.32 4.32
CA ALA A 200 11.52 25.05 4.43
C ALA A 200 10.79 24.85 5.77
N GLY A 201 11.38 24.10 6.73
CA GLY A 201 10.79 23.83 8.03
C GLY A 201 9.57 22.89 8.01
N LYS A 202 9.42 22.12 6.93
CA LYS A 202 8.35 21.12 6.81
C LYS A 202 8.80 19.79 7.42
N ASP A 203 7.90 19.14 8.16
CA ASP A 203 8.15 17.77 8.62
C ASP A 203 8.30 16.83 7.42
N VAL A 204 9.46 16.19 7.37
CA VAL A 204 9.73 15.16 6.37
C VAL A 204 9.53 13.82 7.07
N TRP A 205 8.63 13.01 6.55
CA TRP A 205 8.40 11.66 7.06
C TRP A 205 9.72 10.88 7.12
N LYS A 206 10.07 10.43 8.30
CA LYS A 206 11.16 9.46 8.45
C LYS A 206 10.67 8.11 7.97
N ALA A 207 11.42 7.54 7.02
CA ALA A 207 11.26 6.16 6.59
C ALA A 207 11.44 5.16 7.75
#